data_54521f9f58271d128331987bd9f7a950
#
_entry.id   54521f9f58271d128331987bd9f7a950
#
_cell.length_a   1.000
_cell.length_b   1.000
_cell.length_c   1.000
_cell.angle_alpha   90.00
_cell.angle_beta   90.00
_cell.angle_gamma   90.00
#
_symmetry.space_group_name_H-M   'P 1'
#
loop_
_entity.id
_entity.type
_entity.pdbx_description
1 polymer ?
#
loop_
_entity_poly.entity_id
_entity_poly.type
_entity_poly.pdbx_seq_one_letter_code
_entity_poly.pdbx_strand_id
1 'polypeptide(L)'
;MRKECAQLLLQSMVDDERIRVITADLGFGILDQIRNAFPDRFYNVGAAEQLMIGVGICMAENNLVPVCYSMSSFILYRPFEFLRNYVDYERIPVKLIGSGRDKDYSHDGISHWAHDDELVMASMPNVKIYK
;
A
#
# COMPACT_ATOMS: atom_id res chain seq x y z
N MET A 1 -8.84 -4.33 13.29
CA MET A 1 -7.68 -3.71 12.58
C MET A 1 -7.97 -3.31 11.14
N ARG A 2 -8.27 -4.22 10.17
CA ARG A 2 -8.45 -3.82 8.74
C ARG A 2 -9.62 -2.83 8.53
N LYS A 3 -10.77 -3.08 9.14
CA LYS A 3 -11.95 -2.20 9.03
C LYS A 3 -11.71 -0.84 9.69
N GLU A 4 -11.08 -0.82 10.85
CA GLU A 4 -10.72 0.41 11.56
C GLU A 4 -9.72 1.24 10.75
N CYS A 5 -8.70 0.59 10.16
CA CYS A 5 -7.76 1.26 9.27
C CYS A 5 -8.47 1.90 8.06
N ALA A 6 -9.41 1.19 7.44
CA ALA A 6 -10.20 1.71 6.33
C ALA A 6 -11.10 2.89 6.75
N GLN A 7 -11.67 2.85 7.96
CA GLN A 7 -12.47 3.95 8.51
C GLN A 7 -11.63 5.20 8.78
N LEU A 8 -10.44 5.03 9.38
CA LEU A 8 -9.50 6.12 9.60
C LEU A 8 -9.03 6.72 8.27
N LEU A 9 -8.74 5.89 7.27
CA LEU A 9 -8.36 6.35 5.94
C LEU A 9 -9.50 7.12 5.27
N LEU A 10 -10.74 6.63 5.39
CA LEU A 10 -11.93 7.33 4.87
C LEU A 10 -12.06 8.71 5.51
N GLN A 11 -11.91 8.82 6.83
CA GLN A 11 -11.94 10.09 7.53
C GLN A 11 -10.80 11.00 7.08
N SER A 12 -9.58 10.48 6.97
CA SER A 12 -8.43 11.25 6.47
C SER A 12 -8.66 11.81 5.07
N MET A 13 -9.37 11.07 4.20
CA MET A 13 -9.72 11.53 2.86
C MET A 13 -10.77 12.64 2.84
N VAL A 14 -11.60 12.74 3.89
CA VAL A 14 -12.51 13.89 4.11
C VAL A 14 -11.70 15.14 4.46
N ASP A 15 -10.68 14.97 5.32
CA ASP A 15 -9.91 16.09 5.87
C ASP A 15 -8.80 16.58 4.92
N ASP A 16 -8.28 15.71 4.04
CA ASP A 16 -7.23 16.05 3.05
C ASP A 16 -7.60 15.55 1.64
N GLU A 17 -7.90 16.50 0.78
CA GLU A 17 -8.27 16.23 -0.62
C GLU A 17 -7.14 15.69 -1.49
N ARG A 18 -5.89 15.75 -1.04
CA ARG A 18 -4.72 15.22 -1.75
C ARG A 18 -4.60 13.71 -1.68
N ILE A 19 -5.25 13.07 -0.70
CA ILE A 19 -5.13 11.62 -0.49
C ILE A 19 -5.74 10.85 -1.67
N ARG A 20 -4.98 9.91 -2.18
CA ARG A 20 -5.36 8.97 -3.25
C ARG A 20 -5.14 7.54 -2.77
N VAL A 21 -6.12 6.68 -2.93
CA VAL A 21 -6.03 5.26 -2.58
C VAL A 21 -5.82 4.45 -3.84
N ILE A 22 -4.79 3.62 -3.82
CA ILE A 22 -4.43 2.75 -4.94
C ILE A 22 -4.39 1.32 -4.43
N THR A 23 -5.03 0.39 -5.12
CA THR A 23 -4.99 -1.04 -4.79
C THR A 23 -4.66 -1.88 -6.02
N ALA A 24 -4.13 -3.07 -5.78
CA ALA A 24 -3.81 -4.05 -6.80
C ALA A 24 -4.76 -5.26 -6.69
N ASP A 25 -6.01 -5.04 -7.09
CA ASP A 25 -7.11 -6.01 -7.08
C ASP A 25 -7.37 -6.67 -5.72
N LEU A 26 -7.22 -5.87 -4.66
CA LEU A 26 -7.42 -6.27 -3.26
C LEU A 26 -8.29 -5.26 -2.50
N GLY A 27 -8.70 -5.64 -1.27
CA GLY A 27 -9.46 -4.76 -0.38
C GLY A 27 -10.97 -4.82 -0.57
N PHE A 28 -11.49 -5.81 -1.27
CA PHE A 28 -12.94 -6.04 -1.42
C PHE A 28 -13.62 -6.18 -0.04
N GLY A 29 -14.76 -5.52 0.16
CA GLY A 29 -15.48 -5.47 1.42
C GLY A 29 -14.83 -4.60 2.51
N ILE A 30 -13.59 -4.14 2.32
CA ILE A 30 -12.85 -3.30 3.24
C ILE A 30 -12.77 -1.86 2.72
N LEU A 31 -12.37 -1.70 1.46
CA LEU A 31 -12.20 -0.39 0.83
C LEU A 31 -13.42 0.08 0.02
N ASP A 32 -14.52 -0.68 0.01
CA ASP A 32 -15.72 -0.36 -0.77
C ASP A 32 -16.33 0.98 -0.39
N GLN A 33 -16.32 1.34 0.89
CA GLN A 33 -16.83 2.65 1.35
C GLN A 33 -15.98 3.80 0.79
N ILE A 34 -14.66 3.64 0.74
CA ILE A 34 -13.75 4.64 0.16
C ILE A 34 -14.01 4.77 -1.32
N ARG A 35 -14.09 3.65 -2.05
CA ARG A 35 -14.38 3.64 -3.48
C ARG A 35 -15.71 4.32 -3.81
N ASN A 36 -16.74 4.09 -3.01
CA ASN A 36 -18.06 4.67 -3.22
C ASN A 36 -18.13 6.17 -2.87
N ALA A 37 -17.44 6.57 -1.79
CA ALA A 37 -17.43 7.97 -1.36
C ALA A 37 -16.52 8.87 -2.22
N PHE A 38 -15.41 8.30 -2.73
CA PHE A 38 -14.38 9.04 -3.46
C PHE A 38 -13.95 8.32 -4.74
N PRO A 39 -14.85 8.08 -5.72
CA PRO A 39 -14.55 7.31 -6.92
C PRO A 39 -13.39 7.90 -7.74
N ASP A 40 -13.27 9.23 -7.78
CA ASP A 40 -12.19 9.92 -8.52
C ASP A 40 -10.85 9.94 -7.78
N ARG A 41 -10.81 9.42 -6.54
CA ARG A 41 -9.61 9.33 -5.70
C ARG A 41 -9.26 7.90 -5.30
N PHE A 42 -9.93 6.93 -5.92
CA PHE A 42 -9.71 5.49 -5.70
C PHE A 42 -9.36 4.81 -7.03
N TYR A 43 -8.24 4.11 -7.06
CA TYR A 43 -7.69 3.49 -8.26
C TYR A 43 -7.43 2.00 -8.01
N ASN A 44 -7.95 1.13 -8.86
CA ASN A 44 -7.58 -0.27 -8.89
C ASN A 44 -6.80 -0.54 -10.18
N VAL A 45 -5.53 -0.89 -10.04
CA VAL A 45 -4.62 -1.12 -11.18
C VAL A 45 -4.58 -2.58 -11.64
N GLY A 46 -5.44 -3.43 -11.08
CA GLY A 46 -5.34 -4.87 -11.26
C GLY A 46 -4.22 -5.50 -10.42
N ALA A 47 -3.98 -6.79 -10.56
CA ALA A 47 -2.95 -7.52 -9.82
C ALA A 47 -1.52 -7.15 -10.30
N ALA A 48 -1.16 -5.87 -10.18
CA ALA A 48 0.07 -5.27 -10.72
C ALA A 48 0.71 -4.32 -9.69
N GLU A 49 1.28 -4.86 -8.63
CA GLU A 49 1.82 -4.09 -7.50
C GLU A 49 2.99 -3.18 -7.91
N GLN A 50 3.78 -3.57 -8.90
CA GLN A 50 4.85 -2.71 -9.41
C GLN A 50 4.26 -1.46 -10.08
N LEU A 51 3.19 -1.60 -10.87
CA LEU A 51 2.46 -0.48 -11.44
C LEU A 51 1.83 0.38 -10.33
N MET A 52 1.22 -0.26 -9.32
CA MET A 52 0.63 0.43 -8.18
C MET A 52 1.63 1.36 -7.49
N ILE A 53 2.83 0.88 -7.20
CA ILE A 53 3.87 1.70 -6.57
C ILE A 53 4.38 2.77 -7.53
N GLY A 54 4.58 2.46 -8.82
CA GLY A 54 4.97 3.45 -9.83
C GLY A 54 3.97 4.61 -9.96
N VAL A 55 2.68 4.31 -9.98
CA VAL A 55 1.60 5.33 -9.96
C VAL A 55 1.66 6.14 -8.67
N GLY A 56 1.85 5.49 -7.51
CA GLY A 56 2.02 6.15 -6.22
C GLY A 56 3.20 7.12 -6.21
N ILE A 57 4.35 6.73 -6.76
CA ILE A 57 5.53 7.59 -6.89
C ILE A 57 5.19 8.84 -7.73
N CYS A 58 4.62 8.67 -8.91
CA CYS A 58 4.22 9.79 -9.76
C CYS A 58 3.22 10.72 -9.06
N MET A 59 2.26 10.18 -8.32
CA MET A 59 1.31 10.99 -7.55
C MET A 59 2.02 11.80 -6.45
N ALA A 60 2.95 11.19 -5.71
CA ALA A 60 3.69 11.87 -4.66
C ALA A 60 4.55 13.02 -5.20
N GLU A 61 5.19 12.84 -6.36
CA GLU A 61 5.95 13.89 -7.06
C GLU A 61 5.06 15.05 -7.53
N ASN A 62 3.76 14.81 -7.69
CA ASN A 62 2.77 15.82 -8.04
C ASN A 62 2.00 16.37 -6.82
N ASN A 63 2.60 16.32 -5.63
CA ASN A 63 2.05 16.85 -4.36
C ASN A 63 0.75 16.16 -3.90
N LEU A 64 0.45 14.97 -4.38
CA LEU A 64 -0.61 14.13 -3.85
C LEU A 64 -0.08 13.23 -2.72
N VAL A 65 -0.99 12.64 -1.96
CA VAL A 65 -0.68 11.72 -0.86
C VAL A 65 -1.16 10.32 -1.24
N PRO A 66 -0.33 9.53 -1.93
CA PRO A 66 -0.70 8.18 -2.33
C PRO A 66 -0.67 7.22 -1.14
N VAL A 67 -1.73 6.42 -1.01
CA VAL A 67 -1.86 5.31 -0.07
C VAL A 67 -2.07 4.03 -0.88
N CYS A 68 -1.04 3.20 -0.94
CA CYS A 68 -1.06 1.93 -1.66
C CYS A 68 -1.47 0.80 -0.71
N TYR A 69 -2.48 0.03 -1.08
CA TYR A 69 -3.00 -1.08 -0.29
C TYR A 69 -2.87 -2.40 -1.06
N SER A 70 -2.18 -3.36 -0.47
CA SER A 70 -2.13 -4.74 -0.97
C SER A 70 -1.83 -5.72 0.17
N MET A 71 -1.61 -7.00 -0.14
CA MET A 71 -1.09 -7.98 0.80
C MET A 71 0.38 -7.67 1.12
N SER A 72 0.81 -7.90 2.36
CA SER A 72 2.16 -7.55 2.82
C SER A 72 3.26 -8.14 1.94
N SER A 73 3.16 -9.43 1.60
CA SER A 73 4.14 -10.08 0.71
C SER A 73 4.15 -9.46 -0.69
N PHE A 74 2.98 -9.12 -1.24
CA PHE A 74 2.88 -8.60 -2.60
C PHE A 74 3.37 -7.16 -2.69
N ILE A 75 2.99 -6.31 -1.72
CA ILE A 75 3.39 -4.90 -1.72
C ILE A 75 4.89 -4.70 -1.47
N LEU A 76 5.55 -5.68 -0.83
CA LEU A 76 6.99 -5.62 -0.54
C LEU A 76 7.83 -6.28 -1.65
N TYR A 77 7.49 -7.49 -2.05
CA TYR A 77 8.41 -8.28 -2.89
C TYR A 77 8.25 -7.97 -4.38
N ARG A 78 7.02 -7.79 -4.87
CA ARG A 78 6.79 -7.56 -6.30
C ARG A 78 7.36 -6.22 -6.80
N PRO A 79 7.15 -5.10 -6.09
CA PRO A 79 7.70 -3.79 -6.46
C PRO A 79 9.01 -3.45 -5.75
N PHE A 80 9.78 -4.42 -5.25
CA PHE A 80 10.94 -4.18 -4.37
C PHE A 80 11.93 -3.17 -4.96
N GLU A 81 12.22 -3.25 -6.27
CA GLU A 81 13.10 -2.31 -6.94
C GLU A 81 12.59 -0.86 -6.82
N PHE A 82 11.30 -0.65 -7.04
CA PHE A 82 10.68 0.68 -6.95
C PHE A 82 10.69 1.22 -5.52
N LEU A 83 10.39 0.35 -4.55
CA LEU A 83 10.47 0.73 -3.14
C LEU A 83 11.89 1.12 -2.74
N ARG A 84 12.88 0.32 -3.13
CA ARG A 84 14.28 0.56 -2.82
C ARG A 84 14.82 1.82 -3.47
N ASN A 85 14.58 2.00 -4.76
CA ASN A 85 15.19 3.09 -5.53
C ASN A 85 14.48 4.42 -5.29
N TYR A 86 13.16 4.44 -5.28
CA TYR A 86 12.39 5.70 -5.25
C TYR A 86 11.85 6.02 -3.85
N VAL A 87 11.19 5.06 -3.19
CA VAL A 87 10.58 5.32 -1.88
C VAL A 87 11.66 5.44 -0.80
N ASP A 88 12.66 4.57 -0.81
CA ASP A 88 13.75 4.61 0.17
C ASP A 88 14.85 5.60 -0.21
N TYR A 89 15.54 5.37 -1.34
CA TYR A 89 16.74 6.13 -1.70
C TYR A 89 16.41 7.60 -2.05
N GLU A 90 15.43 7.83 -2.91
CA GLU A 90 15.00 9.19 -3.29
C GLU A 90 14.02 9.81 -2.27
N ARG A 91 13.57 9.03 -1.27
CA ARG A 91 12.67 9.46 -0.19
C ARG A 91 11.32 9.99 -0.68
N ILE A 92 10.79 9.44 -1.77
CA ILE A 92 9.48 9.82 -2.27
C ILE A 92 8.39 9.30 -1.31
N PRO A 93 7.50 10.18 -0.79
CA PRO A 93 6.63 9.87 0.34
C PRO A 93 5.39 9.06 -0.04
N VAL A 94 5.55 7.79 -0.41
CA VAL A 94 4.45 6.85 -0.64
C VAL A 94 4.06 6.17 0.67
N LYS A 95 2.76 6.08 0.97
CA LYS A 95 2.22 5.34 2.11
C LYS A 95 1.85 3.93 1.68
N LEU A 96 2.31 2.94 2.44
CA LEU A 96 2.08 1.52 2.16
C LEU A 96 1.23 0.91 3.28
N ILE A 97 0.16 0.23 2.94
CA ILE A 97 -0.66 -0.56 3.86
C ILE A 97 -0.62 -2.01 3.43
N GLY A 98 0.15 -2.81 4.17
CA GLY A 98 0.23 -4.26 3.99
C GLY A 98 -0.84 -4.99 4.81
N SER A 99 -1.62 -5.82 4.15
CA SER A 99 -2.61 -6.69 4.78
C SER A 99 -2.07 -8.10 4.91
N GLY A 100 -2.32 -8.75 6.06
CA GLY A 100 -1.84 -10.10 6.35
C GLY A 100 -0.35 -10.13 6.67
N ARG A 101 -0.03 -10.44 7.93
CA ARG A 101 1.33 -10.50 8.41
C ARG A 101 1.71 -11.93 8.79
N ASP A 102 3.00 -12.19 8.94
CA ASP A 102 3.53 -13.50 9.30
C ASP A 102 2.97 -14.60 8.37
N LYS A 103 2.15 -15.48 8.92
CA LYS A 103 1.47 -16.57 8.20
C LYS A 103 -0.06 -16.47 8.27
N ASP A 104 -0.60 -15.26 8.29
CA ASP A 104 -2.05 -15.04 8.33
C ASP A 104 -2.79 -15.78 7.19
N TYR A 105 -2.14 -15.92 6.05
CA TYR A 105 -2.63 -16.66 4.87
C TYR A 105 -1.85 -17.96 4.67
N SER A 106 -1.65 -18.73 5.76
CA SER A 106 -0.84 -19.96 5.72
C SER A 106 -1.37 -21.02 4.74
N HIS A 107 -2.68 -21.04 4.50
CA HIS A 107 -3.33 -21.94 3.56
C HIS A 107 -3.00 -21.63 2.08
N ASP A 108 -2.59 -20.40 1.78
CA ASP A 108 -2.21 -19.99 0.42
C ASP A 108 -0.71 -20.20 0.12
N GLY A 109 0.06 -20.64 1.13
CA GLY A 109 1.46 -21.00 0.99
C GLY A 109 2.44 -19.83 1.01
N ILE A 110 3.68 -20.12 0.65
CA ILE A 110 4.83 -19.20 0.79
C ILE A 110 4.64 -17.85 0.07
N SER A 111 3.92 -17.82 -1.05
CA SER A 111 3.68 -16.59 -1.81
C SER A 111 2.88 -15.54 -1.03
N HIS A 112 2.12 -15.97 -0.01
CA HIS A 112 1.27 -15.12 0.82
C HIS A 112 1.83 -14.88 2.23
N TRP A 113 2.97 -15.49 2.56
CA TRP A 113 3.62 -15.29 3.84
C TRP A 113 4.47 -14.02 3.83
N ALA A 114 4.50 -13.32 4.94
CA ALA A 114 5.29 -12.11 5.13
C ALA A 114 6.04 -12.15 6.48
N HIS A 115 6.50 -13.34 6.89
CA HIS A 115 7.22 -13.54 8.15
C HIS A 115 8.65 -12.96 8.13
N ASP A 116 9.17 -12.67 6.96
CA ASP A 116 10.47 -12.08 6.70
C ASP A 116 10.40 -10.61 6.23
N ASP A 117 9.23 -9.98 6.38
CA ASP A 117 8.99 -8.59 5.97
C ASP A 117 9.95 -7.60 6.63
N GLU A 118 10.26 -7.79 7.93
CA GLU A 118 11.18 -6.93 8.66
C GLU A 118 12.63 -7.05 8.15
N LEU A 119 13.03 -8.27 7.78
CA LEU A 119 14.37 -8.50 7.21
C LEU A 119 14.51 -7.79 5.86
N VAL A 120 13.50 -7.87 5.01
CA VAL A 120 13.47 -7.19 3.72
C VAL A 120 13.48 -5.67 3.92
N MET A 121 12.65 -5.18 4.84
CA MET A 121 12.55 -3.75 5.14
C MET A 121 13.83 -3.18 5.79
N ALA A 122 14.62 -4.00 6.48
CA ALA A 122 15.91 -3.58 7.04
C ALA A 122 16.90 -3.08 5.98
N SER A 123 16.71 -3.47 4.71
CA SER A 123 17.49 -2.96 3.58
C SER A 123 17.08 -1.57 3.09
N MET A 124 15.97 -1.02 3.64
CA MET A 124 15.38 0.28 3.26
C MET A 124 15.26 1.19 4.50
N PRO A 125 16.37 1.78 4.97
CA PRO A 125 16.43 2.48 6.26
C PRO A 125 15.61 3.77 6.33
N ASN A 126 15.23 4.36 5.20
CA ASN A 126 14.40 5.57 5.17
C ASN A 126 12.89 5.26 5.19
N VAL A 127 12.50 4.00 4.99
CA VAL A 127 11.11 3.55 5.08
C VAL A 127 10.78 3.17 6.52
N LYS A 128 9.86 3.91 7.14
CA LYS A 128 9.43 3.65 8.52
C LYS A 128 8.36 2.56 8.55
N ILE A 129 8.52 1.59 9.45
CA ILE A 129 7.55 0.52 9.69
C ILE A 129 6.73 0.84 10.94
N TYR A 130 5.43 0.73 10.82
CA TYR A 130 4.46 0.78 11.93
C TYR A 130 3.72 -0.57 12.02
N LYS A 131 3.60 -1.11 13.24
CA LYS A 131 2.98 -2.43 13.50
C LYS A 131 1.69 -2.27 14.28
#